data_1fb52f2f264fc515fe168b8b4b00cde3
#
_entry.id   1fb52f2f264fc515fe168b8b4b00cde3
#
_cell.length_a   1.000
_cell.length_b   1.000
_cell.length_c   1.000
_cell.angle_alpha   90.00
_cell.angle_beta   90.00
_cell.angle_gamma   90.00
#
_symmetry.space_group_name_H-M   'P 1'
#
loop_
_entity.id
_entity.type
_entity.pdbx_description
1 polymer ?
#
loop_
_entity_poly.entity_id
_entity_poly.type
_entity_poly.pdbx_seq_one_letter_code
_entity_poly.pdbx_strand_id
1 'polypeptide(L)'
;MIGFIDYRTSKEEIDSLRKLNYDLIKIPKDNNLYEAINGHVDIQLNILNSYNREIIINKNINSSFKEILKEKNINFIESDSTLSHKYPSNIALNSYITDNYLVHNLKFTDKKILEYCKNKKIINVKQGYTKCSILPIKEKVIITNDTDIY
;
A
#
# COMPACT_ATOMS: atom_id res chain seq x y z
N MET A 1 5.35 -10.13 -14.06
CA MET A 1 4.62 -9.64 -12.84
C MET A 1 5.05 -8.22 -12.57
N ILE A 2 4.13 -7.30 -12.19
CA ILE A 2 4.49 -5.93 -11.81
C ILE A 2 4.85 -5.91 -10.33
N GLY A 3 5.96 -5.21 -9.99
CA GLY A 3 6.39 -4.99 -8.61
C GLY A 3 6.63 -3.50 -8.34
N PHE A 4 6.09 -2.99 -7.24
CA PHE A 4 6.42 -1.65 -6.77
C PHE A 4 7.54 -1.71 -5.76
N ILE A 5 8.52 -0.82 -5.90
CA ILE A 5 9.71 -0.78 -5.03
C ILE A 5 9.99 0.65 -4.54
N ASP A 6 10.65 0.75 -3.41
CA ASP A 6 11.17 2.02 -2.87
C ASP A 6 12.16 2.65 -3.86
N TYR A 7 12.16 3.98 -3.99
CA TYR A 7 13.10 4.69 -4.87
C TYR A 7 14.57 4.44 -4.45
N ARG A 8 14.80 4.08 -3.19
CA ARG A 8 16.12 3.79 -2.60
C ARG A 8 16.62 2.38 -2.88
N THR A 9 15.75 1.49 -3.43
CA THR A 9 16.15 0.10 -3.74
C THR A 9 17.42 0.07 -4.57
N SER A 10 18.41 -0.68 -4.13
CA SER A 10 19.72 -0.78 -4.75
C SER A 10 19.67 -1.43 -6.13
N LYS A 11 20.73 -1.24 -6.90
CA LYS A 11 20.85 -1.87 -8.22
C LYS A 11 20.86 -3.39 -8.12
N GLU A 12 21.58 -3.93 -7.13
CA GLU A 12 21.72 -5.37 -6.89
C GLU A 12 20.37 -6.03 -6.58
N GLU A 13 19.54 -5.37 -5.76
CA GLU A 13 18.19 -5.83 -5.44
C GLU A 13 17.28 -5.77 -6.67
N ILE A 14 17.35 -4.69 -7.45
CA ILE A 14 16.62 -4.53 -8.69
C ILE A 14 16.98 -5.64 -9.69
N ASP A 15 18.27 -5.89 -9.89
CA ASP A 15 18.74 -6.91 -10.82
C ASP A 15 18.33 -8.32 -10.36
N SER A 16 18.29 -8.56 -9.05
CA SER A 16 17.80 -9.83 -8.48
C SER A 16 16.30 -10.04 -8.73
N LEU A 17 15.48 -8.99 -8.53
CA LEU A 17 14.04 -9.04 -8.78
C LEU A 17 13.73 -9.20 -10.28
N ARG A 18 14.50 -8.56 -11.16
CA ARG A 18 14.36 -8.70 -12.62
C ARG A 18 14.64 -10.11 -13.11
N LYS A 19 15.61 -10.82 -12.49
CA LYS A 19 15.87 -12.24 -12.79
C LYS A 19 14.67 -13.13 -12.45
N LEU A 20 13.80 -12.69 -11.56
CA LEU A 20 12.53 -13.34 -11.23
C LEU A 20 11.35 -12.87 -12.11
N ASN A 21 11.64 -12.20 -13.24
CA ASN A 21 10.66 -11.67 -14.20
C ASN A 21 9.69 -10.62 -13.64
N TYR A 22 10.16 -9.81 -12.68
CA TYR A 22 9.40 -8.63 -12.23
C TYR A 22 9.66 -7.43 -13.16
N ASP A 23 8.58 -6.80 -13.60
CA ASP A 23 8.59 -5.45 -14.19
C ASP A 23 8.43 -4.44 -13.04
N LEU A 24 9.51 -3.72 -12.73
CA LEU A 24 9.62 -2.94 -11.51
C LEU A 24 9.29 -1.46 -11.74
N ILE A 25 8.48 -0.92 -10.86
CA ILE A 25 8.11 0.51 -10.83
C ILE A 25 8.61 1.09 -9.50
N LYS A 26 9.52 2.07 -9.58
CA LYS A 26 9.97 2.81 -8.39
C LYS A 26 8.93 3.82 -7.96
N ILE A 27 8.52 3.75 -6.69
CA ILE A 27 7.70 4.80 -6.11
C ILE A 27 8.55 6.06 -5.86
N PRO A 28 8.04 7.26 -6.12
CA PRO A 28 8.80 8.48 -5.89
C PRO A 28 8.92 8.78 -4.39
N LYS A 29 9.95 9.57 -4.04
CA LYS A 29 10.06 10.16 -2.71
C LYS A 29 8.88 11.11 -2.45
N ASP A 30 8.22 10.98 -1.30
CA ASP A 30 7.23 11.95 -0.82
C ASP A 30 7.86 12.84 0.26
N ASN A 31 8.02 14.12 -0.04
CA ASN A 31 8.61 15.09 0.88
C ASN A 31 7.71 15.49 2.06
N ASN A 32 6.44 15.09 2.04
CA ASN A 32 5.51 15.30 3.16
C ASN A 32 5.66 14.20 4.24
N LEU A 33 6.38 13.14 3.94
CA LEU A 33 6.66 12.04 4.86
C LEU A 33 8.06 12.20 5.47
N TYR A 34 8.26 11.69 6.68
CA TYR A 34 9.61 11.68 7.27
C TYR A 34 10.52 10.67 6.55
N GLU A 35 11.82 10.90 6.64
CA GLU A 35 12.81 10.24 5.79
C GLU A 35 12.75 8.71 5.80
N ALA A 36 12.51 8.12 6.96
CA ALA A 36 12.47 6.65 7.07
C ALA A 36 11.36 6.00 6.24
N ILE A 37 10.23 6.68 6.01
CA ILE A 37 9.06 6.11 5.31
C ILE A 37 8.73 6.79 3.98
N ASN A 38 9.45 7.82 3.57
CA ASN A 38 9.09 8.64 2.41
C ASN A 38 9.19 7.94 1.04
N GLY A 39 9.79 6.76 1.01
CA GLY A 39 9.86 5.88 -0.15
C GLY A 39 9.11 4.56 0.04
N HIS A 40 8.46 4.34 1.18
CA HIS A 40 7.76 3.10 1.44
C HIS A 40 6.52 2.97 0.55
N VAL A 41 6.50 1.88 -0.19
CA VAL A 41 5.42 1.56 -1.14
C VAL A 41 4.08 1.46 -0.43
N ASP A 42 4.01 0.72 0.66
CA ASP A 42 2.80 0.42 1.42
C ASP A 42 2.25 1.59 2.25
N ILE A 43 3.00 2.68 2.33
CA ILE A 43 2.53 3.97 2.86
C ILE A 43 1.87 4.81 1.75
N GLN A 44 2.46 4.82 0.55
CA GLN A 44 2.03 5.72 -0.52
C GLN A 44 1.00 5.11 -1.48
N LEU A 45 0.88 3.78 -1.50
CA LEU A 45 -0.13 3.08 -2.28
C LEU A 45 -0.60 1.78 -1.63
N ASN A 46 -1.79 1.33 -2.04
CA ASN A 46 -2.28 -0.01 -1.69
C ASN A 46 -2.89 -0.70 -2.91
N ILE A 47 -2.78 -2.02 -2.96
CA ILE A 47 -3.39 -2.83 -4.00
C ILE A 47 -4.83 -3.15 -3.57
N LEU A 48 -5.79 -2.71 -4.35
CA LEU A 48 -7.21 -2.95 -4.13
C LEU A 48 -7.64 -4.30 -4.76
N ASN A 49 -7.16 -4.56 -5.97
CA ASN A 49 -7.39 -5.81 -6.69
C ASN A 49 -6.20 -6.11 -7.62
N SER A 50 -5.49 -7.18 -7.33
CA SER A 50 -4.31 -7.56 -8.12
C SER A 50 -4.68 -8.12 -9.51
N TYR A 51 -5.82 -8.80 -9.63
CA TYR A 51 -6.29 -9.36 -10.89
C TYR A 51 -6.64 -8.26 -11.90
N ASN A 52 -7.40 -7.25 -11.45
CA ASN A 52 -7.80 -6.11 -12.28
C ASN A 52 -6.72 -5.02 -12.36
N ARG A 53 -5.58 -5.18 -11.68
CA ARG A 53 -4.53 -4.17 -11.53
C ARG A 53 -5.06 -2.84 -11.00
N GLU A 54 -5.90 -2.91 -9.98
CA GLU A 54 -6.50 -1.75 -9.34
C GLU A 54 -5.73 -1.39 -8.07
N ILE A 55 -5.34 -0.14 -7.95
CA ILE A 55 -4.62 0.37 -6.79
C ILE A 55 -5.23 1.69 -6.31
N ILE A 56 -5.00 2.01 -5.05
CA ILE A 56 -5.19 3.38 -4.52
C ILE A 56 -3.81 3.99 -4.28
N ILE A 57 -3.64 5.24 -4.65
CA ILE A 57 -2.39 5.98 -4.51
C ILE A 57 -2.59 7.23 -3.66
N ASN A 58 -1.53 7.68 -3.01
CA ASN A 58 -1.50 8.98 -2.37
C ASN A 58 -1.86 10.08 -3.39
N LYS A 59 -2.88 10.88 -3.10
CA LYS A 59 -3.35 11.96 -4.02
C LYS A 59 -2.27 12.97 -4.37
N ASN A 60 -1.29 13.16 -3.48
CA ASN A 60 -0.20 14.10 -3.69
C ASN A 60 1.02 13.49 -4.41
N ILE A 61 0.93 12.23 -4.84
CA ILE A 61 2.00 11.61 -5.62
C ILE A 61 2.19 12.38 -6.94
N ASN A 62 3.43 12.49 -7.40
CA ASN A 62 3.74 13.31 -8.57
C ASN A 62 3.06 12.80 -9.86
N SER A 63 2.83 13.70 -10.80
CA SER A 63 2.16 13.41 -12.07
C SER A 63 2.94 12.43 -12.94
N SER A 64 4.27 12.48 -12.93
CA SER A 64 5.09 11.55 -13.71
C SER A 64 4.90 10.09 -13.28
N PHE A 65 4.69 9.84 -11.99
CA PHE A 65 4.36 8.49 -11.52
C PHE A 65 2.96 8.06 -12.02
N LYS A 66 1.99 8.96 -12.03
CA LYS A 66 0.64 8.68 -12.58
C LYS A 66 0.70 8.34 -14.07
N GLU A 67 1.56 9.01 -14.85
CA GLU A 67 1.76 8.66 -16.26
C GLU A 67 2.37 7.26 -16.43
N ILE A 68 3.37 6.90 -15.63
CA ILE A 68 3.93 5.52 -15.62
C ILE A 68 2.84 4.47 -15.35
N LEU A 69 1.93 4.74 -14.40
CA LEU A 69 0.82 3.82 -14.11
C LEU A 69 -0.10 3.64 -15.32
N LYS A 70 -0.43 4.72 -16.03
CA LYS A 70 -1.24 4.69 -17.26
C LYS A 70 -0.55 3.89 -18.37
N GLU A 71 0.73 4.15 -18.64
CA GLU A 71 1.54 3.43 -19.62
C GLU A 71 1.60 1.92 -19.36
N LYS A 72 1.59 1.55 -18.08
CA LYS A 72 1.60 0.14 -17.63
C LYS A 72 0.20 -0.48 -17.54
N ASN A 73 -0.85 0.23 -17.94
CA ASN A 73 -2.25 -0.20 -17.83
C ASN A 73 -2.61 -0.61 -16.39
N ILE A 74 -2.24 0.24 -15.42
CA ILE A 74 -2.60 0.09 -14.01
C ILE A 74 -3.70 1.09 -13.70
N ASN A 75 -4.86 0.58 -13.29
CA ASN A 75 -5.99 1.39 -12.88
C ASN A 75 -5.74 1.95 -11.48
N PHE A 76 -5.91 3.24 -11.28
CA PHE A 76 -5.71 3.83 -9.97
C PHE A 76 -6.81 4.83 -9.60
N ILE A 77 -7.07 4.90 -8.32
CA ILE A 77 -7.82 5.98 -7.69
C ILE A 77 -6.90 6.76 -6.74
N GLU A 78 -7.15 8.04 -6.58
CA GLU A 78 -6.40 8.88 -5.64
C GLU A 78 -7.09 8.85 -4.28
N SER A 79 -6.31 8.82 -3.20
CA SER A 79 -6.84 8.86 -1.83
C SER A 79 -7.59 10.15 -1.52
N ASP A 80 -8.55 10.10 -0.60
CA ASP A 80 -9.14 11.30 0.00
C ASP A 80 -8.21 11.89 1.07
N SER A 81 -7.51 11.02 1.79
CA SER A 81 -6.59 11.40 2.86
C SER A 81 -5.35 12.08 2.30
N THR A 82 -4.84 13.08 3.03
CA THR A 82 -3.53 13.68 2.80
C THR A 82 -2.53 13.03 3.75
N LEU A 83 -1.50 12.39 3.19
CA LEU A 83 -0.42 11.84 3.99
C LEU A 83 0.48 12.94 4.55
N SER A 84 0.96 12.76 5.76
CA SER A 84 1.92 13.66 6.39
C SER A 84 2.91 12.90 7.28
N HIS A 85 3.94 13.59 7.76
CA HIS A 85 5.00 12.99 8.57
C HIS A 85 4.53 12.51 9.95
N LYS A 86 3.41 13.03 10.47
CA LYS A 86 2.93 12.67 11.80
C LYS A 86 1.92 11.53 11.75
N TYR A 87 2.13 10.53 12.61
CA TYR A 87 1.10 9.54 12.91
C TYR A 87 -0.14 10.24 13.50
N PRO A 88 -1.37 9.88 13.11
CA PRO A 88 -1.73 8.75 12.23
C PRO A 88 -1.91 9.12 10.75
N SER A 89 -1.55 10.32 10.30
CA SER A 89 -1.80 10.76 8.92
C SER A 89 -1.03 9.97 7.86
N ASN A 90 0.01 9.24 8.26
CA ASN A 90 0.84 8.45 7.34
C ASN A 90 0.37 7.00 7.16
N ILE A 91 -0.69 6.57 7.85
CA ILE A 91 -1.14 5.17 7.78
C ILE A 91 -2.42 4.96 6.96
N ALA A 92 -3.02 6.02 6.42
CA ALA A 92 -4.34 5.97 5.82
C ALA A 92 -4.50 4.92 4.70
N LEU A 93 -3.40 4.57 4.00
CA LEU A 93 -3.38 3.57 2.95
C LEU A 93 -2.75 2.23 3.39
N ASN A 94 -2.18 2.14 4.60
CA ASN A 94 -1.45 0.96 5.08
C ASN A 94 -2.37 -0.17 5.58
N SER A 95 -3.44 -0.46 4.84
CA SER A 95 -4.38 -1.53 5.15
C SER A 95 -4.02 -2.84 4.46
N TYR A 96 -4.36 -3.97 5.09
CA TYR A 96 -4.27 -5.27 4.45
C TYR A 96 -5.61 -5.62 3.81
N ILE A 97 -5.59 -5.81 2.50
CA ILE A 97 -6.79 -6.07 1.69
C ILE A 97 -6.62 -7.40 0.96
N THR A 98 -7.62 -8.24 1.04
CA THR A 98 -7.77 -9.48 0.26
C THR A 98 -9.11 -9.46 -0.48
N ASP A 99 -9.41 -10.53 -1.22
CA ASP A 99 -10.72 -10.65 -1.86
C ASP A 99 -11.88 -10.64 -0.85
N ASN A 100 -11.64 -11.18 0.35
CA ASN A 100 -12.67 -11.40 1.36
C ASN A 100 -12.58 -10.45 2.56
N TYR A 101 -11.43 -9.82 2.82
CA TYR A 101 -11.16 -9.11 4.06
C TYR A 101 -10.56 -7.72 3.82
N LEU A 102 -10.90 -6.80 4.71
CA LEU A 102 -10.15 -5.59 5.01
C LEU A 102 -9.72 -5.64 6.48
N VAL A 103 -8.42 -5.55 6.73
CA VAL A 103 -7.86 -5.46 8.09
C VAL A 103 -7.14 -4.13 8.24
N HIS A 104 -7.60 -3.28 9.12
CA HIS A 104 -6.95 -2.00 9.41
C HIS A 104 -7.54 -1.32 10.66
N ASN A 105 -6.86 -0.29 11.14
CA ASN A 105 -7.43 0.65 12.10
C ASN A 105 -8.44 1.55 11.39
N LEU A 106 -9.73 1.21 11.48
CA LEU A 106 -10.80 1.85 10.70
C LEU A 106 -10.93 3.35 10.94
N LYS A 107 -10.53 3.82 12.12
CA LYS A 107 -10.55 5.24 12.46
C LYS A 107 -9.67 6.09 11.53
N PHE A 108 -8.62 5.49 10.99
CA PHE A 108 -7.60 6.16 10.20
C PHE A 108 -7.53 5.66 8.75
N THR A 109 -8.39 4.72 8.38
CA THR A 109 -8.48 4.20 7.01
C THR A 109 -9.02 5.25 6.05
N ASP A 110 -8.42 5.35 4.88
CA ASP A 110 -8.93 6.21 3.81
C ASP A 110 -10.37 5.84 3.43
N LYS A 111 -11.22 6.87 3.20
CA LYS A 111 -12.64 6.67 2.90
C LYS A 111 -12.88 5.86 1.63
N LYS A 112 -12.04 6.02 0.62
CA LYS A 112 -12.16 5.26 -0.63
C LYS A 112 -11.82 3.79 -0.45
N ILE A 113 -10.89 3.45 0.46
CA ILE A 113 -10.65 2.05 0.84
C ILE A 113 -11.88 1.47 1.54
N LEU A 114 -12.49 2.19 2.48
CA LEU A 114 -13.70 1.74 3.15
C LEU A 114 -14.86 1.52 2.17
N GLU A 115 -15.06 2.45 1.24
CA GLU A 115 -16.09 2.33 0.19
C GLU A 115 -15.83 1.15 -0.74
N TYR A 116 -14.58 1.00 -1.21
CA TYR A 116 -14.19 -0.12 -2.06
C TYR A 116 -14.40 -1.47 -1.37
N CYS A 117 -14.11 -1.55 -0.08
CA CYS A 117 -14.18 -2.76 0.72
C CYS A 117 -15.52 -2.99 1.42
N LYS A 118 -16.57 -2.20 1.15
CA LYS A 118 -17.86 -2.27 1.89
C LYS A 118 -18.53 -3.65 1.91
N ASN A 119 -18.28 -4.48 0.89
CA ASN A 119 -18.83 -5.83 0.78
C ASN A 119 -17.88 -6.91 1.32
N LYS A 120 -16.69 -6.55 1.83
CA LYS A 120 -15.73 -7.46 2.43
C LYS A 120 -15.97 -7.59 3.93
N LYS A 121 -15.48 -8.66 4.54
CA LYS A 121 -15.44 -8.76 6.00
C LYS A 121 -14.40 -7.77 6.54
N ILE A 122 -14.84 -6.88 7.41
CA ILE A 122 -14.00 -5.82 7.98
C ILE A 122 -13.52 -6.26 9.35
N ILE A 123 -12.21 -6.24 9.57
CA ILE A 123 -11.54 -6.55 10.83
C ILE A 123 -10.85 -5.28 11.31
N ASN A 124 -11.41 -4.69 12.39
CA ASN A 124 -10.82 -3.52 13.02
C ASN A 124 -9.70 -3.91 13.98
N VAL A 125 -8.55 -3.28 13.85
CA VAL A 125 -7.38 -3.50 14.71
C VAL A 125 -6.88 -2.18 15.27
N LYS A 126 -6.10 -2.22 16.35
CA LYS A 126 -5.49 -0.99 16.92
C LYS A 126 -4.24 -0.57 16.15
N GLN A 127 -3.55 -1.53 15.51
CA GLN A 127 -2.33 -1.28 14.75
C GLN A 127 -2.60 -0.42 13.52
N GLY A 128 -1.84 0.66 13.38
CA GLY A 128 -1.96 1.57 12.24
C GLY A 128 -1.16 1.13 11.02
N TYR A 129 0.04 0.58 11.23
CA TYR A 129 0.87 0.01 10.15
C TYR A 129 0.49 -1.44 9.92
N THR A 130 -0.77 -1.66 9.58
CA THR A 130 -1.37 -3.01 9.55
C THR A 130 -0.74 -3.88 8.46
N LYS A 131 -0.57 -3.35 7.25
CA LYS A 131 0.02 -4.09 6.14
C LYS A 131 1.48 -4.49 6.43
N CYS A 132 2.24 -3.61 7.07
CA CYS A 132 3.61 -3.90 7.49
C CYS A 132 3.71 -4.97 8.58
N SER A 133 2.62 -5.17 9.34
CA SER A 133 2.57 -6.11 10.47
C SER A 133 1.94 -7.46 10.10
N ILE A 134 1.56 -7.65 8.84
CA ILE A 134 0.89 -8.86 8.36
C ILE A 134 1.77 -9.61 7.37
N LEU A 135 2.01 -10.89 7.62
CA LEU A 135 2.64 -11.81 6.67
C LEU A 135 1.61 -12.85 6.20
N PRO A 136 1.15 -12.78 4.94
CA PRO A 136 0.27 -13.80 4.39
C PRO A 136 1.06 -15.07 4.05
N ILE A 137 0.60 -16.23 4.56
CA ILE A 137 1.14 -17.55 4.22
C ILE A 137 0.02 -18.43 3.71
N LYS A 138 -0.09 -18.59 2.39
CA LYS A 138 -1.20 -19.29 1.74
C LYS A 138 -2.55 -18.71 2.17
N GLU A 139 -3.40 -19.54 2.78
CA GLU A 139 -4.72 -19.13 3.29
C GLU A 139 -4.68 -18.62 4.75
N LYS A 140 -3.49 -18.60 5.38
CA LYS A 140 -3.30 -18.15 6.74
C LYS A 140 -2.63 -16.78 6.77
N VAL A 141 -2.91 -16.03 7.82
CA VAL A 141 -2.29 -14.72 8.07
C VAL A 141 -1.56 -14.80 9.39
N ILE A 142 -0.29 -14.43 9.39
CA ILE A 142 0.47 -14.23 10.62
C ILE A 142 0.52 -12.72 10.86
N ILE A 143 0.05 -12.30 12.01
CA ILE A 143 0.09 -10.92 12.45
C ILE A 143 1.15 -10.79 13.53
N THR A 144 2.06 -9.87 13.33
CA THR A 144 3.11 -9.54 14.30
C THR A 144 2.72 -8.28 15.05
N ASN A 145 2.99 -8.23 16.35
CA ASN A 145 2.84 -7.04 17.22
C ASN A 145 1.41 -6.51 17.46
N ASP A 146 0.36 -7.19 17.08
CA ASP A 146 -0.99 -6.82 17.47
C ASP A 146 -1.63 -7.99 18.24
N THR A 147 -1.69 -7.86 19.56
CA THR A 147 -2.29 -8.86 20.44
C THR A 147 -3.81 -8.70 20.59
N ASP A 148 -4.39 -7.66 19.99
CA ASP A 148 -5.78 -7.24 20.15
C ASP A 148 -6.62 -7.45 18.89
N ILE A 149 -6.39 -8.54 18.17
CA ILE A 149 -7.29 -8.98 17.10
C ILE A 149 -8.33 -9.91 17.73
N TYR A 150 -9.54 -9.44 17.82
CA TYR A 150 -10.69 -10.19 18.33
C TYR A 150 -11.57 -10.68 17.19
#